data_85482151d73be2ca9c0a2c9e5d258ca9
#
_entry.id   85482151d73be2ca9c0a2c9e5d258ca9
#
_cell.length_a   1.000
_cell.length_b   1.000
_cell.length_c   1.000
_cell.angle_alpha   90.00
_cell.angle_beta   90.00
_cell.angle_gamma   90.00
#
_symmetry.space_group_name_H-M   'P 1'
#
loop_
_entity.id
_entity.type
_entity.pdbx_description
1 polymer ?
#
loop_
_entity_poly.entity_id
_entity_poly.type
_entity_poly.pdbx_seq_one_letter_code
_entity_poly.pdbx_strand_id
1 'polypeptide(L)'
;SLPSGRREIGLGIRARCHLVVEPALKAALAESAMRGVSWTINVGDANLAGGCHYPRFNRLTPNSSLGFLSRHSWGMALDTNTRGSCQGCIPDFSRTTAGCTVVQIFRKYGFAWGGNFLTPDGMHFEYVGERRDLLPYPSRFCANTGTGVLAQTEAGIDTFFAGDGLTVGEHS
;
A
#
# COMPACT_ATOMS: atom_id res chain seq x y z
N SER A 1 -8.47 3.09 16.75
CA SER A 1 -8.49 1.76 17.37
C SER A 1 -8.85 0.68 16.36
N LEU A 2 -8.57 -0.56 16.71
CA LEU A 2 -8.95 -1.71 15.91
C LEU A 2 -10.37 -2.15 16.27
N PRO A 3 -11.21 -2.51 15.29
CA PRO A 3 -12.48 -3.16 15.55
C PRO A 3 -12.26 -4.58 16.12
N SER A 4 -13.29 -5.14 16.75
CA SER A 4 -13.20 -6.47 17.36
C SER A 4 -13.10 -7.61 16.35
N GLY A 5 -13.44 -7.38 15.09
CA GLY A 5 -13.41 -8.40 14.05
C GLY A 5 -13.25 -7.80 12.67
N ARG A 6 -13.25 -8.67 11.67
CA ARG A 6 -13.19 -8.25 10.27
C ARG A 6 -14.48 -7.56 9.85
N ARG A 7 -14.34 -6.53 9.05
CA ARG A 7 -15.44 -5.76 8.46
C ARG A 7 -15.26 -5.73 6.94
N GLU A 8 -16.36 -5.68 6.20
CA GLU A 8 -16.28 -5.51 4.75
C GLU A 8 -15.84 -4.08 4.44
N ILE A 9 -14.79 -3.94 3.65
CA ILE A 9 -14.19 -2.65 3.31
C ILE A 9 -14.41 -2.25 1.84
N GLY A 10 -15.03 -3.11 1.06
CA GLY A 10 -15.32 -2.90 -0.35
C GLY A 10 -14.91 -4.10 -1.17
N LEU A 11 -15.56 -4.29 -2.32
CA LEU A 11 -15.29 -5.38 -3.27
C LEU A 11 -15.40 -6.79 -2.63
N GLY A 12 -16.15 -6.93 -1.54
CA GLY A 12 -16.22 -8.17 -0.81
C GLY A 12 -15.01 -8.49 0.06
N ILE A 13 -14.04 -7.60 0.13
CA ILE A 13 -12.86 -7.77 0.98
C ILE A 13 -13.26 -7.55 2.44
N ARG A 14 -12.92 -8.52 3.27
CA ARG A 14 -13.14 -8.42 4.70
C ARG A 14 -11.80 -8.31 5.42
N ALA A 15 -11.63 -7.23 6.18
CA ALA A 15 -10.36 -6.95 6.84
C ALA A 15 -10.60 -6.31 8.21
N ARG A 16 -9.63 -6.46 9.08
CA ARG A 16 -9.63 -5.82 10.38
C ARG A 16 -8.63 -4.66 10.33
N CYS A 17 -9.13 -3.51 9.87
CA CYS A 17 -8.32 -2.30 9.72
C CYS A 17 -8.55 -1.35 10.88
N HIS A 18 -7.55 -0.54 11.18
CA HIS A 18 -7.72 0.54 12.14
C HIS A 18 -8.86 1.46 11.68
N LEU A 19 -9.70 1.91 12.60
CA LEU A 19 -10.88 2.70 12.25
C LEU A 19 -10.53 4.00 11.50
N VAL A 20 -9.35 4.56 11.74
CA VAL A 20 -8.91 5.76 11.02
C VAL A 20 -8.59 5.48 9.55
N VAL A 21 -8.23 4.25 9.23
CA VAL A 21 -7.87 3.84 7.86
C VAL A 21 -9.09 3.45 7.04
N GLU A 22 -10.11 2.92 7.68
CA GLU A 22 -11.28 2.34 7.00
C GLU A 22 -11.93 3.27 5.98
N PRO A 23 -12.22 4.55 6.29
CA PRO A 23 -12.86 5.44 5.31
C PRO A 23 -12.01 5.65 4.05
N ALA A 24 -10.71 5.84 4.22
CA ALA A 24 -9.79 6.03 3.09
C ALA A 24 -9.71 4.78 2.23
N LEU A 25 -9.65 3.63 2.85
CA LEU A 25 -9.58 2.35 2.15
C LEU A 25 -10.86 2.07 1.38
N LYS A 26 -12.02 2.29 2.01
CA LYS A 26 -13.31 2.17 1.34
C LYS A 26 -13.42 3.09 0.14
N ALA A 27 -12.98 4.34 0.27
CA ALA A 27 -13.01 5.31 -0.81
C ALA A 27 -12.09 4.88 -1.97
N ALA A 28 -10.90 4.39 -1.67
CA ALA A 28 -9.98 3.92 -2.69
C ALA A 28 -10.54 2.72 -3.47
N LEU A 29 -11.12 1.76 -2.78
CA LEU A 29 -11.73 0.59 -3.41
C LEU A 29 -12.96 0.98 -4.24
N ALA A 30 -13.79 1.88 -3.72
CA ALA A 30 -14.97 2.36 -4.43
C ALA A 30 -14.60 3.11 -5.71
N GLU A 31 -13.60 4.00 -5.65
CA GLU A 31 -13.16 4.71 -6.84
C GLU A 31 -12.52 3.76 -7.86
N SER A 32 -11.78 2.77 -7.41
CA SER A 32 -11.21 1.75 -8.30
C SER A 32 -12.30 1.00 -9.05
N ALA A 33 -13.39 0.65 -8.36
CA ALA A 33 -14.54 0.00 -8.99
C ALA A 33 -15.25 0.94 -9.97
N MET A 34 -15.49 2.17 -9.56
CA MET A 34 -16.17 3.18 -10.38
C MET A 34 -15.40 3.46 -11.67
N ARG A 35 -14.09 3.47 -11.61
CA ARG A 35 -13.22 3.74 -12.77
C ARG A 35 -12.93 2.48 -13.60
N GLY A 36 -13.47 1.34 -13.23
CA GLY A 36 -13.34 0.10 -13.98
C GLY A 36 -11.95 -0.53 -13.89
N VAL A 37 -11.18 -0.23 -12.85
CA VAL A 37 -9.82 -0.76 -12.70
C VAL A 37 -9.69 -1.75 -11.54
N SER A 38 -10.76 -2.00 -10.80
CA SER A 38 -10.72 -2.88 -9.63
C SER A 38 -10.44 -4.34 -9.97
N TRP A 39 -10.57 -4.74 -11.23
CA TRP A 39 -10.25 -6.09 -11.66
C TRP A 39 -8.78 -6.44 -11.43
N THR A 40 -7.91 -5.44 -11.30
CA THR A 40 -6.49 -5.65 -11.03
C THR A 40 -6.20 -6.01 -9.58
N ILE A 41 -7.18 -5.78 -8.68
CA ILE A 41 -7.05 -6.11 -7.26
C ILE A 41 -7.43 -7.57 -7.05
N ASN A 42 -6.51 -8.36 -6.52
CA ASN A 42 -6.82 -9.73 -6.17
C ASN A 42 -7.49 -9.77 -4.79
N VAL A 43 -8.82 -9.72 -4.80
CA VAL A 43 -9.60 -9.66 -3.55
C VAL A 43 -9.41 -10.91 -2.67
N GLY A 44 -9.18 -12.07 -3.29
CA GLY A 44 -8.90 -13.30 -2.57
C GLY A 44 -7.59 -13.20 -1.78
N ASP A 45 -6.56 -12.64 -2.41
CA ASP A 45 -5.27 -12.43 -1.74
C ASP A 45 -5.40 -11.44 -0.59
N ALA A 46 -6.15 -10.36 -0.77
CA ALA A 46 -6.37 -9.37 0.29
C ALA A 46 -7.04 -10.03 1.52
N ASN A 47 -8.02 -10.90 1.29
CA ASN A 47 -8.67 -11.64 2.37
C ASN A 47 -7.72 -12.64 3.03
N LEU A 48 -6.95 -13.36 2.24
CA LEU A 48 -6.04 -14.41 2.72
C LEU A 48 -4.83 -13.84 3.45
N ALA A 49 -4.32 -12.70 2.99
CA ALA A 49 -3.18 -12.04 3.62
C ALA A 49 -3.54 -11.38 4.95
N GLY A 50 -4.75 -11.60 5.45
CA GLY A 50 -5.17 -11.04 6.73
C GLY A 50 -5.65 -9.59 6.65
N GLY A 51 -5.66 -9.02 5.47
CA GLY A 51 -6.05 -7.63 5.28
C GLY A 51 -5.10 -6.68 6.00
N CYS A 52 -5.66 -5.82 6.86
CA CYS A 52 -4.87 -4.78 7.51
C CYS A 52 -4.14 -5.25 8.76
N HIS A 53 -4.82 -5.98 9.64
CA HIS A 53 -4.23 -6.33 10.92
C HIS A 53 -3.52 -7.68 10.86
N TYR A 54 -2.21 -7.62 10.99
CA TYR A 54 -1.35 -8.78 10.93
C TYR A 54 -0.14 -8.53 11.83
N PRO A 55 -0.21 -8.88 13.11
CA PRO A 55 0.86 -8.58 14.06
C PRO A 55 2.16 -9.30 13.68
N ARG A 56 3.21 -8.53 13.40
CA ARG A 56 4.52 -9.07 13.08
C ARG A 56 5.56 -7.96 13.13
N PHE A 57 6.82 -8.35 13.24
CA PHE A 57 7.94 -7.43 13.00
C PHE A 57 8.16 -7.24 11.50
N ASN A 58 8.83 -6.16 11.15
CA ASN A 58 9.26 -5.95 9.78
C ASN A 58 10.21 -7.08 9.36
N ARG A 59 10.09 -7.54 8.13
CA ARG A 59 10.87 -8.69 7.66
C ARG A 59 12.34 -8.41 7.52
N LEU A 60 12.71 -7.16 7.28
CA LEU A 60 14.11 -6.77 7.12
C LEU A 60 14.83 -6.57 8.45
N THR A 61 14.08 -6.56 9.55
CA THR A 61 14.65 -6.55 10.91
C THR A 61 14.12 -7.72 11.72
N PRO A 62 14.11 -8.94 11.17
CA PRO A 62 13.56 -10.08 11.87
C PRO A 62 14.39 -10.39 13.10
N ASN A 63 13.73 -10.79 14.16
CA ASN A 63 14.37 -11.23 15.40
C ASN A 63 15.19 -10.16 16.11
N SER A 64 15.09 -8.92 15.71
CA SER A 64 15.75 -7.83 16.41
C SER A 64 14.94 -7.42 17.63
N SER A 65 15.55 -7.39 18.79
CA SER A 65 14.92 -6.84 19.98
C SER A 65 14.65 -5.34 19.83
N LEU A 66 15.33 -4.69 18.89
CA LEU A 66 15.11 -3.30 18.50
C LEU A 66 14.28 -3.20 17.22
N GLY A 67 13.80 -4.34 16.70
CA GLY A 67 13.04 -4.39 15.48
C GLY A 67 11.75 -3.61 15.56
N PHE A 68 11.41 -2.97 14.44
CA PHE A 68 10.18 -2.21 14.34
C PHE A 68 9.01 -3.13 14.03
N LEU A 69 7.87 -2.86 14.65
CA LEU A 69 6.64 -3.53 14.29
C LEU A 69 6.18 -3.08 12.91
N SER A 70 5.71 -4.02 12.10
CA SER A 70 5.09 -3.71 10.82
C SER A 70 3.84 -2.85 11.04
N ARG A 71 3.53 -1.97 10.10
CA ARG A 71 2.29 -1.21 10.09
C ARG A 71 1.05 -2.09 10.15
N HIS A 72 1.14 -3.33 9.68
CA HIS A 72 0.08 -4.32 9.83
C HIS A 72 -0.26 -4.61 11.29
N SER A 73 0.71 -4.50 12.20
CA SER A 73 0.47 -4.72 13.62
C SER A 73 -0.52 -3.73 14.21
N TRP A 74 -0.69 -2.59 13.56
CA TRP A 74 -1.60 -1.53 13.99
C TRP A 74 -2.86 -1.47 13.15
N GLY A 75 -3.01 -2.37 12.16
CA GLY A 75 -4.10 -2.30 11.19
C GLY A 75 -3.99 -1.14 10.22
N MET A 76 -2.77 -0.61 10.01
CA MET A 76 -2.53 0.58 9.21
C MET A 76 -2.03 0.27 7.80
N ALA A 77 -1.93 -0.99 7.44
CA ALA A 77 -1.44 -1.40 6.13
C ALA A 77 -2.28 -2.53 5.57
N LEU A 78 -2.33 -2.63 4.25
CA LEU A 78 -3.05 -3.68 3.54
C LEU A 78 -2.11 -4.31 2.52
N ASP A 79 -2.09 -5.63 2.47
CA ASP A 79 -1.44 -6.39 1.40
C ASP A 79 -2.49 -6.97 0.46
N THR A 80 -2.24 -6.86 -0.83
CA THR A 80 -3.02 -7.52 -1.87
C THR A 80 -2.12 -7.84 -3.06
N ASN A 81 -2.56 -8.73 -3.93
CA ASN A 81 -1.77 -9.17 -5.08
C ASN A 81 -0.41 -9.76 -4.67
N THR A 82 -0.46 -10.60 -3.65
CA THR A 82 0.75 -11.23 -3.10
C THR A 82 1.33 -12.26 -4.04
N ARG A 83 0.47 -12.90 -4.83
CA ARG A 83 0.87 -13.91 -5.79
C ARG A 83 1.60 -13.24 -6.95
N GLY A 84 2.83 -13.63 -7.21
CA GLY A 84 3.66 -13.00 -8.23
C GLY A 84 4.36 -11.73 -7.78
N SER A 85 4.17 -11.34 -6.54
CA SER A 85 4.90 -10.23 -5.91
C SER A 85 5.91 -10.78 -4.92
N CYS A 86 7.10 -10.24 -4.94
CA CYS A 86 8.15 -10.53 -3.95
C CYS A 86 8.86 -9.23 -3.61
N GLN A 87 9.56 -9.22 -2.48
CA GLN A 87 10.41 -8.07 -2.17
C GLN A 87 11.52 -7.95 -3.20
N GLY A 88 11.69 -6.76 -3.75
CA GLY A 88 12.68 -6.50 -4.78
C GLY A 88 12.20 -6.80 -6.20
N CYS A 89 11.06 -7.46 -6.37
CA CYS A 89 10.50 -7.75 -7.68
C CYS A 89 9.79 -6.55 -8.28
N ILE A 90 9.57 -6.58 -9.59
CA ILE A 90 8.71 -5.62 -10.26
C ILE A 90 7.29 -5.78 -9.71
N PRO A 91 6.68 -4.72 -9.20
CA PRO A 91 5.35 -4.81 -8.62
C PRO A 91 4.29 -5.30 -9.60
N ASP A 92 3.42 -6.18 -9.14
CA ASP A 92 2.34 -6.72 -9.96
C ASP A 92 1.45 -5.62 -10.53
N PHE A 93 1.08 -4.63 -9.70
CA PHE A 93 0.25 -3.51 -10.15
C PHE A 93 0.85 -2.73 -11.31
N SER A 94 2.17 -2.69 -11.43
CA SER A 94 2.83 -1.92 -12.49
C SER A 94 2.80 -2.60 -13.86
N ARG A 95 2.30 -3.82 -13.93
CA ARG A 95 2.26 -4.59 -15.18
C ARG A 95 1.21 -4.10 -16.16
N THR A 96 0.24 -3.31 -15.70
CA THR A 96 -0.81 -2.74 -16.54
C THR A 96 -1.07 -1.29 -16.18
N THR A 97 -1.59 -0.52 -17.13
CA THR A 97 -2.05 0.85 -16.87
C THR A 97 -3.14 0.87 -15.81
N ALA A 98 -4.06 -0.08 -15.86
CA ALA A 98 -5.14 -0.18 -14.88
C ALA A 98 -4.59 -0.43 -13.47
N GLY A 99 -3.57 -1.28 -13.34
CA GLY A 99 -2.92 -1.52 -12.04
C GLY A 99 -2.25 -0.27 -11.50
N CYS A 100 -1.54 0.48 -12.33
CA CYS A 100 -0.98 1.76 -11.91
C CYS A 100 -2.05 2.77 -11.54
N THR A 101 -3.20 2.73 -12.18
CA THR A 101 -4.32 3.59 -11.80
C THR A 101 -4.81 3.28 -10.39
N VAL A 102 -4.89 2.00 -10.02
CA VAL A 102 -5.23 1.61 -8.65
C VAL A 102 -4.22 2.17 -7.65
N VAL A 103 -2.93 2.05 -7.95
CA VAL A 103 -1.87 2.61 -7.10
C VAL A 103 -2.06 4.11 -6.92
N GLN A 104 -2.32 4.84 -7.99
CA GLN A 104 -2.55 6.27 -7.94
C GLN A 104 -3.77 6.62 -7.10
N ILE A 105 -4.84 5.85 -7.22
CA ILE A 105 -6.06 6.05 -6.43
C ILE A 105 -5.75 5.86 -4.94
N PHE A 106 -5.07 4.79 -4.56
CA PHE A 106 -4.70 4.56 -3.16
C PHE A 106 -3.83 5.70 -2.63
N ARG A 107 -2.85 6.14 -3.42
CA ARG A 107 -1.98 7.25 -3.03
C ARG A 107 -2.75 8.57 -2.90
N LYS A 108 -3.78 8.77 -3.70
CA LYS A 108 -4.69 9.92 -3.58
C LYS A 108 -5.40 9.92 -2.23
N TYR A 109 -5.79 8.75 -1.72
CA TYR A 109 -6.54 8.65 -0.47
C TYR A 109 -5.65 8.48 0.76
N GLY A 110 -4.36 8.74 0.63
CA GLY A 110 -3.48 8.82 1.78
C GLY A 110 -2.66 7.57 2.06
N PHE A 111 -2.47 6.73 1.07
CA PHE A 111 -1.61 5.55 1.20
C PHE A 111 -0.27 5.75 0.53
N ALA A 112 0.81 5.36 1.20
CA ALA A 112 2.08 5.11 0.56
C ALA A 112 2.05 3.70 -0.04
N TRP A 113 2.71 3.51 -1.17
CA TRP A 113 2.77 2.24 -1.85
C TRP A 113 4.14 1.60 -1.71
N GLY A 114 4.17 0.34 -1.31
CA GLY A 114 5.43 -0.39 -1.12
C GLY A 114 6.25 -0.59 -2.39
N GLY A 115 5.62 -0.47 -3.56
CA GLY A 115 6.34 -0.51 -4.82
C GLY A 115 7.37 0.61 -4.97
N ASN A 116 7.24 1.68 -4.19
CA ASN A 116 8.17 2.81 -4.18
C ASN A 116 9.23 2.72 -3.08
N PHE A 117 9.22 1.69 -2.26
CA PHE A 117 10.24 1.49 -1.24
C PHE A 117 11.60 1.21 -1.89
N LEU A 118 12.69 1.42 -1.17
CA LEU A 118 14.03 1.11 -1.67
C LEU A 118 14.13 -0.37 -2.06
N THR A 119 13.57 -1.25 -1.25
CA THR A 119 13.32 -2.62 -1.65
C THR A 119 11.84 -2.73 -1.96
N PRO A 120 11.46 -2.77 -3.24
CA PRO A 120 10.06 -2.73 -3.61
C PRO A 120 9.25 -3.86 -2.99
N ASP A 121 8.09 -3.51 -2.49
CA ASP A 121 7.11 -4.44 -1.94
C ASP A 121 5.74 -4.09 -2.52
N GLY A 122 5.51 -4.55 -3.73
CA GLY A 122 4.38 -4.11 -4.56
C GLY A 122 3.00 -4.51 -4.05
N MET A 123 2.92 -5.46 -3.12
CA MET A 123 1.66 -5.87 -2.51
C MET A 123 1.20 -4.93 -1.40
N HIS A 124 2.08 -4.08 -0.90
CA HIS A 124 1.91 -3.37 0.36
C HIS A 124 1.45 -1.93 0.15
N PHE A 125 0.36 -1.57 0.83
CA PHE A 125 -0.10 -0.19 0.97
C PHE A 125 -0.16 0.13 2.45
N GLU A 126 0.37 1.28 2.85
CA GLU A 126 0.29 1.71 4.24
C GLU A 126 -0.28 3.12 4.35
N TYR A 127 -1.15 3.31 5.32
CA TYR A 127 -1.80 4.59 5.52
C TYR A 127 -0.86 5.60 6.15
N VAL A 128 -0.70 6.75 5.49
CA VAL A 128 0.12 7.85 5.96
C VAL A 128 -0.71 9.14 6.16
N GLY A 129 -1.94 9.16 5.66
CA GLY A 129 -2.89 10.21 5.95
C GLY A 129 -2.81 11.44 5.07
N GLU A 130 -1.94 11.46 4.06
CA GLU A 130 -1.83 12.58 3.13
C GLU A 130 -1.64 12.10 1.70
N ARG A 131 -2.08 12.91 0.75
CA ARG A 131 -1.99 12.59 -0.68
C ARG A 131 -0.54 12.38 -1.11
N ARG A 132 -0.36 11.35 -1.92
CA ARG A 132 0.95 11.00 -2.47
C ARG A 132 0.95 10.89 -3.98
N ASP A 133 -0.17 11.12 -4.63
CA ASP A 133 -0.31 10.99 -6.08
C ASP A 133 0.11 12.23 -6.86
N LEU A 134 0.57 13.25 -6.17
CA LEU A 134 1.03 14.50 -6.77
C LEU A 134 2.50 14.73 -6.44
N LEU A 135 3.16 15.61 -7.20
CA LEU A 135 4.47 16.10 -6.81
C LEU A 135 4.35 16.80 -5.43
N PRO A 136 5.28 16.66 -4.54
CA PRO A 136 6.62 16.09 -4.72
C PRO A 136 6.76 14.62 -4.31
N TYR A 137 5.71 13.84 -4.37
CA TYR A 137 5.75 12.42 -4.00
C TYR A 137 5.93 11.56 -5.24
N PRO A 138 7.17 11.40 -5.77
CA PRO A 138 7.41 10.67 -6.99
C PRO A 138 7.15 9.17 -6.84
N SER A 139 7.00 8.51 -7.97
CA SER A 139 6.73 7.10 -8.02
C SER A 139 7.61 6.43 -9.09
N ARG A 140 8.24 5.33 -8.73
CA ARG A 140 9.20 4.66 -9.61
C ARG A 140 8.53 3.82 -10.70
N PHE A 141 7.53 3.03 -10.34
CA PHE A 141 6.91 2.08 -11.26
C PHE A 141 5.59 2.56 -11.83
N CYS A 142 4.85 3.36 -11.09
CA CYS A 142 3.59 3.92 -11.52
C CYS A 142 3.67 5.44 -11.39
N ALA A 143 3.75 6.13 -12.52
CA ALA A 143 3.90 7.58 -12.52
C ALA A 143 2.74 8.28 -11.83
N ASN A 144 3.02 9.36 -11.15
CA ASN A 144 1.99 10.19 -10.54
C ASN A 144 1.17 10.90 -11.61
N THR A 145 -0.12 11.07 -11.35
CA THR A 145 -1.03 11.70 -12.29
C THR A 145 -0.64 13.16 -12.54
N GLY A 146 -0.49 13.53 -13.81
CA GLY A 146 -0.26 14.92 -14.22
C GLY A 146 1.06 15.52 -13.80
N THR A 147 2.02 14.73 -13.35
CA THR A 147 3.25 15.26 -12.77
C THR A 147 4.37 15.44 -13.76
N GLY A 148 4.46 14.62 -14.75
CA GLY A 148 5.57 14.66 -15.66
C GLY A 148 6.87 14.09 -15.11
N VAL A 149 7.98 14.58 -15.64
CA VAL A 149 9.29 13.95 -15.52
C VAL A 149 9.83 13.92 -14.09
N LEU A 150 9.61 14.96 -13.31
CA LEU A 150 10.21 15.05 -11.98
C LEU A 150 9.77 13.92 -11.05
N ALA A 151 8.53 13.48 -11.18
CA ALA A 151 8.03 12.40 -10.35
C ALA A 151 8.77 11.08 -10.58
N GLN A 152 9.36 10.90 -11.74
CA GLN A 152 10.02 9.64 -12.11
C GLN A 152 11.50 9.62 -11.74
N THR A 153 12.10 10.77 -11.52
CA THR A 153 13.53 10.84 -11.20
C THR A 153 13.83 10.63 -9.72
N GLU A 154 12.82 10.77 -8.88
CA GLU A 154 12.95 10.67 -7.42
C GLU A 154 12.39 9.34 -6.92
N ALA A 155 12.77 8.26 -7.56
CA ALA A 155 12.24 6.95 -7.25
C ALA A 155 12.47 6.54 -5.79
N GLY A 156 11.50 5.88 -5.19
CA GLY A 156 11.62 5.32 -3.85
C GLY A 156 11.32 6.29 -2.71
N ILE A 157 11.02 7.52 -3.03
CA ILE A 157 10.85 8.57 -2.02
C ILE A 157 9.59 8.40 -1.17
N ASP A 158 8.61 7.65 -1.62
CA ASP A 158 7.40 7.40 -0.82
C ASP A 158 7.73 6.93 0.59
N THR A 159 8.78 6.14 0.75
CA THR A 159 9.17 5.63 2.06
C THR A 159 9.60 6.74 3.00
N PHE A 160 10.32 7.74 2.48
CA PHE A 160 10.71 8.90 3.28
C PHE A 160 9.50 9.68 3.76
N PHE A 161 8.52 9.85 2.89
CA PHE A 161 7.32 10.63 3.17
C PHE A 161 6.24 9.83 3.87
N ALA A 162 6.46 8.54 4.08
CA ALA A 162 5.54 7.70 4.84
C ALA A 162 5.56 8.02 6.34
N GLY A 163 6.30 9.02 6.76
CA GLY A 163 6.29 9.53 8.11
C GLY A 163 7.51 9.16 8.92
N ASP A 164 8.22 8.15 8.54
CA ASP A 164 9.46 7.80 9.16
C ASP A 164 10.37 7.18 8.11
N GLY A 165 11.35 7.93 7.67
CA GLY A 165 12.32 7.45 6.71
C GLY A 165 13.10 6.22 7.21
N LEU A 166 12.97 5.89 8.48
CA LEU A 166 13.63 4.74 9.08
C LEU A 166 12.98 3.42 8.69
N THR A 167 11.77 3.48 8.15
CA THR A 167 11.05 2.28 7.71
C THR A 167 11.35 1.90 6.27
N VAL A 168 12.30 2.57 5.64
CA VAL A 168 12.70 2.29 4.26
C VAL A 168 13.13 0.85 4.12
N GLY A 169 12.39 0.09 3.30
CA GLY A 169 12.69 -1.32 3.10
C GLY A 169 12.36 -2.23 4.27
N GLU A 170 11.76 -1.72 5.33
CA GLU A 170 11.44 -2.49 6.53
C GLU A 170 9.99 -2.92 6.59
N HIS A 171 9.21 -2.54 5.62
CA HIS A 171 7.80 -2.87 5.56
C HIS A 171 7.59 -4.22 4.96
N SER A 172 6.67 -4.85 5.04
CA SER A 172 6.33 -6.09 4.38
C SER A 172 6.15 -7.29 5.26
#